data_43709e4f2d0f76e02e8a07e9087d8516
#
_entry.id   43709e4f2d0f76e02e8a07e9087d8516
#
_cell.length_a   1.000
_cell.length_b   1.000
_cell.length_c   1.000
_cell.angle_alpha   90.00
_cell.angle_beta   90.00
_cell.angle_gamma   90.00
#
_symmetry.space_group_name_H-M   'P 1'
#
loop_
_entity.id
_entity.type
_entity.pdbx_description
1 polymer ?
#
loop_
_entity_poly.entity_id
_entity_poly.type
_entity_poly.pdbx_seq_one_letter_code
_entity_poly.pdbx_strand_id
1 'polypeptide(L)'
;IGIGINFNINGEENWWGDISELKIEDQRNLIIAKITSEIIKIYDKDHFDWVNQWKNLCIHLNKEVKIYNHNSTTEDGVFIGIEDDGSALIKTESGMKSFKSSEISIKGVY
;
A
#
# COMPACT_ATOMS: atom_id res chain seq x y z
N ILE A 1 7.03 -12.41 -6.43
CA ILE A 1 6.85 -11.04 -5.90
C ILE A 1 6.96 -10.07 -7.07
N GLY A 2 5.95 -9.21 -7.25
CA GLY A 2 5.96 -8.12 -8.22
C GLY A 2 5.92 -6.78 -7.51
N ILE A 3 6.79 -5.84 -7.89
CA ILE A 3 6.83 -4.48 -7.35
C ILE A 3 6.84 -3.52 -8.53
N GLY A 4 5.88 -2.59 -8.57
CA GLY A 4 5.79 -1.52 -9.55
C GLY A 4 6.13 -0.18 -8.90
N ILE A 5 7.05 0.56 -9.50
CA ILE A 5 7.41 1.91 -9.07
C ILE A 5 7.33 2.83 -10.28
N ASN A 6 6.56 3.89 -10.15
CA ASN A 6 6.46 4.93 -11.15
C ASN A 6 7.64 5.89 -10.99
N PHE A 7 8.46 6.04 -12.01
CA PHE A 7 9.57 7.00 -12.01
C PHE A 7 9.13 8.39 -12.41
N ASN A 8 8.25 8.47 -13.38
CA ASN A 8 7.66 9.71 -13.86
C ASN A 8 6.32 9.38 -14.51
N ILE A 9 5.23 9.98 -14.04
CA ILE A 9 3.89 9.81 -14.57
C ILE A 9 3.47 11.07 -15.30
N ASN A 10 3.25 10.96 -16.59
CA ASN A 10 2.56 11.96 -17.38
C ASN A 10 1.04 11.63 -17.37
N GLY A 11 0.34 12.03 -16.32
CA GLY A 11 -1.09 11.74 -16.17
C GLY A 11 -1.86 12.89 -15.54
N GLU A 12 -3.17 12.91 -15.75
CA GLU A 12 -4.06 13.98 -15.26
C GLU A 12 -4.64 13.70 -13.87
N GLU A 13 -4.42 12.48 -13.33
CA GLU A 13 -4.97 12.06 -12.05
C GLU A 13 -4.10 12.54 -10.87
N ASN A 14 -4.63 13.45 -10.09
CA ASN A 14 -3.93 14.08 -8.97
C ASN A 14 -3.62 13.15 -7.76
N TRP A 15 -4.12 11.92 -7.79
CA TRP A 15 -3.88 10.90 -6.75
C TRP A 15 -2.79 9.89 -7.14
N TRP A 16 -2.27 9.96 -8.36
CA TRP A 16 -1.11 9.17 -8.76
C TRP A 16 0.15 9.78 -8.19
N GLY A 17 1.07 8.94 -7.77
CA GLY A 17 2.37 9.32 -7.26
C GLY A 17 3.51 8.67 -8.03
N ASP A 18 4.62 9.39 -8.10
CA ASP A 18 5.86 8.89 -8.65
C ASP A 18 7.08 9.36 -7.82
N ILE A 19 8.25 8.95 -8.21
CA ILE A 19 9.51 9.31 -7.54
C ILE A 19 10.34 10.32 -8.33
N SER A 20 9.75 11.06 -9.26
CA SER A 20 10.44 12.05 -10.10
C SER A 20 11.14 13.15 -9.30
N GLU A 21 10.58 13.56 -8.16
CA GLU A 21 11.18 14.56 -7.27
C GLU A 21 12.55 14.12 -6.71
N LEU A 22 12.80 12.82 -6.62
CA LEU A 22 14.06 12.28 -6.12
C LEU A 22 15.21 12.41 -7.13
N LYS A 23 14.92 12.73 -8.40
CA LYS A 23 15.89 12.89 -9.50
C LYS A 23 16.85 11.68 -9.64
N ILE A 24 16.31 10.48 -9.51
CA ILE A 24 17.05 9.21 -9.49
C ILE A 24 16.77 8.34 -10.72
N GLU A 25 16.28 8.91 -11.81
CA GLU A 25 15.89 8.19 -13.03
C GLU A 25 17.05 7.35 -13.59
N ASP A 26 18.27 7.85 -13.53
CA ASP A 26 19.48 7.15 -13.97
C ASP A 26 19.93 6.03 -13.00
N GLN A 27 19.29 5.92 -11.83
CA GLN A 27 19.63 4.95 -10.80
C GLN A 27 18.69 3.74 -10.73
N ARG A 28 17.90 3.49 -11.78
CA ARG A 28 16.93 2.40 -11.80
C ARG A 28 17.51 1.06 -11.36
N ASN A 29 18.67 0.67 -11.90
CA ASN A 29 19.30 -0.59 -11.55
C ASN A 29 19.75 -0.65 -10.07
N LEU A 30 20.21 0.49 -9.52
CA LEU A 30 20.58 0.58 -8.12
C LEU A 30 19.36 0.43 -7.21
N ILE A 31 18.24 1.03 -7.58
CA ILE A 31 16.97 0.91 -6.84
C ILE A 31 16.51 -0.55 -6.83
N ILE A 32 16.51 -1.21 -7.99
CA ILE A 32 16.16 -2.63 -8.11
C ILE A 32 17.07 -3.48 -7.22
N ALA A 33 18.39 -3.26 -7.26
CA ALA A 33 19.35 -3.99 -6.46
C ALA A 33 19.11 -3.78 -4.94
N LYS A 34 18.83 -2.54 -4.52
CA LYS A 34 18.52 -2.23 -3.12
C LYS A 34 17.24 -2.91 -2.65
N ILE A 35 16.15 -2.82 -3.42
CA ILE A 35 14.88 -3.46 -3.09
C ILE A 35 15.06 -4.97 -2.98
N THR A 36 15.74 -5.59 -3.95
CA THR A 36 16.03 -7.02 -3.93
C THR A 36 16.83 -7.42 -2.69
N SER A 37 17.86 -6.64 -2.35
CA SER A 37 18.67 -6.87 -1.14
C SER A 37 17.83 -6.80 0.14
N GLU A 38 16.93 -5.82 0.27
CA GLU A 38 16.06 -5.70 1.45
C GLU A 38 15.05 -6.86 1.54
N ILE A 39 14.49 -7.30 0.41
CA ILE A 39 13.60 -8.47 0.37
C ILE A 39 14.34 -9.73 0.88
N ILE A 40 15.56 -9.96 0.42
CA ILE A 40 16.37 -11.12 0.86
C ILE A 40 16.65 -11.02 2.36
N LYS A 41 17.04 -9.85 2.87
CA LYS A 41 17.31 -9.63 4.31
C LYS A 41 16.08 -9.88 5.17
N ILE A 42 14.89 -9.52 4.69
CA ILE A 42 13.63 -9.74 5.41
C ILE A 42 13.30 -11.23 5.43
N TYR A 43 13.52 -11.92 4.31
CA TYR A 43 13.22 -13.35 4.19
C TYR A 43 14.07 -14.21 5.14
N ASP A 44 15.30 -13.79 5.41
CA ASP A 44 16.23 -14.50 6.31
C ASP A 44 15.99 -14.20 7.81
N LYS A 45 15.03 -13.34 8.15
CA LYS A 45 14.73 -13.00 9.54
C LYS A 45 13.55 -13.82 10.07
N ASP A 46 13.80 -14.62 11.12
CA ASP A 46 12.79 -15.44 11.79
C ASP A 46 11.68 -14.62 12.47
N HIS A 47 11.97 -13.38 12.88
CA HIS A 47 11.02 -12.47 13.54
C HIS A 47 11.18 -11.05 13.00
N PHE A 48 10.48 -10.74 11.92
CA PHE A 48 10.42 -9.38 11.38
C PHE A 48 9.08 -8.74 11.71
N ASP A 49 9.09 -7.71 12.56
CA ASP A 49 7.89 -6.93 12.89
C ASP A 49 7.51 -5.99 11.73
N TRP A 50 7.09 -6.60 10.62
CA TRP A 50 6.76 -5.88 9.41
C TRP A 50 5.46 -5.08 9.54
N VAL A 51 4.51 -5.55 10.36
CA VAL A 51 3.21 -4.90 10.55
C VAL A 51 3.39 -3.50 11.16
N ASN A 52 4.19 -3.38 12.21
CA ASN A 52 4.43 -2.08 12.84
C ASN A 52 5.27 -1.16 11.95
N GLN A 53 6.26 -1.68 11.24
CA GLN A 53 7.03 -0.87 10.29
C GLN A 53 6.14 -0.38 9.13
N TRP A 54 5.27 -1.23 8.60
CA TRP A 54 4.31 -0.87 7.58
C TRP A 54 3.33 0.21 8.06
N LYS A 55 2.79 0.08 9.28
CA LYS A 55 1.88 1.08 9.88
C LYS A 55 2.49 2.48 9.93
N ASN A 56 3.78 2.59 10.22
CA ASN A 56 4.48 3.88 10.27
C ASN A 56 4.61 4.56 8.90
N LEU A 57 4.51 3.80 7.81
CA LEU A 57 4.60 4.31 6.44
C LEU A 57 3.22 4.46 5.77
N CYS A 58 2.17 3.92 6.37
CA CYS A 58 0.84 3.89 5.78
C CYS A 58 0.15 5.26 5.87
N ILE A 59 -0.04 5.90 4.72
CA ILE A 59 -0.73 7.20 4.63
C ILE A 59 -2.23 7.12 4.94
N HIS A 60 -2.84 5.94 4.83
CA HIS A 60 -4.28 5.73 5.06
C HIS A 60 -4.63 5.45 6.53
N LEU A 61 -3.64 5.19 7.39
CA LEU A 61 -3.89 4.77 8.76
C LEU A 61 -4.75 5.80 9.52
N ASN A 62 -5.86 5.34 10.10
CA ASN A 62 -6.87 6.12 10.82
C ASN A 62 -7.55 7.22 9.97
N LYS A 63 -7.54 7.07 8.65
CA LYS A 63 -8.22 8.02 7.76
C LYS A 63 -9.39 7.37 7.03
N GLU A 64 -10.29 8.22 6.58
CA GLU A 64 -11.43 7.81 5.77
C GLU A 64 -10.96 7.30 4.41
N VAL A 65 -11.53 6.18 3.99
CA VAL A 65 -11.24 5.54 2.72
C VAL A 65 -12.54 5.08 2.05
N LYS A 66 -12.52 5.06 0.75
CA LYS A 66 -13.57 4.45 -0.06
C LYS A 66 -13.11 3.09 -0.55
N ILE A 67 -13.95 2.09 -0.34
CA ILE A 67 -13.70 0.69 -0.71
C ILE A 67 -14.45 0.41 -2.01
N TYR A 68 -13.74 -0.08 -3.00
CA TYR A 68 -14.31 -0.52 -4.27
C TYR A 68 -14.15 -2.03 -4.37
N ASN A 69 -15.24 -2.76 -4.48
CA ASN A 69 -15.20 -4.19 -4.77
C ASN A 69 -15.43 -4.47 -6.26
N HIS A 70 -15.19 -5.70 -6.70
CA HIS A 70 -15.32 -6.09 -8.11
C HIS A 70 -16.72 -5.90 -8.71
N ASN A 71 -17.75 -5.82 -7.86
CA ASN A 71 -19.14 -5.63 -8.29
C ASN A 71 -19.53 -4.15 -8.42
N SER A 72 -18.56 -3.23 -8.45
CA SER A 72 -18.78 -1.78 -8.53
C SER A 72 -19.56 -1.18 -7.37
N THR A 73 -19.77 -1.93 -6.28
CA THR A 73 -20.31 -1.36 -5.04
C THR A 73 -19.20 -0.65 -4.30
N THR A 74 -19.50 0.54 -3.81
CA THR A 74 -18.60 1.31 -2.96
C THR A 74 -19.11 1.30 -1.53
N GLU A 75 -18.21 1.20 -0.57
CA GLU A 75 -18.49 1.34 0.85
C GLU A 75 -17.47 2.31 1.45
N ASP A 76 -17.91 3.16 2.34
CA ASP A 76 -17.03 4.07 3.06
C ASP A 76 -16.60 3.45 4.39
N GLY A 77 -15.39 3.75 4.83
CA GLY A 77 -14.87 3.25 6.10
C GLY A 77 -13.63 3.99 6.55
N VAL A 78 -13.18 3.65 7.74
CA VAL A 78 -11.91 4.15 8.30
C VAL A 78 -10.88 3.03 8.25
N PHE A 79 -9.74 3.28 7.62
CA PHE A 79 -8.66 2.31 7.54
C PHE A 79 -7.96 2.21 8.90
N ILE A 80 -8.06 1.05 9.55
CA ILE A 80 -7.53 0.83 10.91
C ILE A 80 -6.12 0.23 10.88
N GLY A 81 -5.79 -0.54 9.84
CA GLY A 81 -4.49 -1.19 9.71
C GLY A 81 -4.53 -2.42 8.83
N ILE A 82 -3.61 -3.32 9.10
CA ILE A 82 -3.52 -4.62 8.45
C ILE A 82 -3.40 -5.71 9.51
N GLU A 83 -3.87 -6.90 9.16
CA GLU A 83 -3.72 -8.11 9.93
C GLU A 83 -2.40 -8.82 9.62
N ASP A 84 -2.04 -9.87 10.37
CA ASP A 84 -0.77 -10.58 10.20
C ASP A 84 -0.64 -11.27 8.82
N ASP A 85 -1.76 -11.58 8.18
CA ASP A 85 -1.81 -12.13 6.82
C ASP A 85 -1.77 -11.06 5.71
N GLY A 86 -1.69 -9.76 6.08
CA GLY A 86 -1.69 -8.63 5.15
C GLY A 86 -3.08 -8.15 4.75
N SER A 87 -4.16 -8.72 5.27
CA SER A 87 -5.52 -8.27 5.01
C SER A 87 -5.76 -6.86 5.56
N ALA A 88 -6.44 -6.01 4.79
CA ALA A 88 -6.81 -4.66 5.22
C ALA A 88 -7.92 -4.71 6.27
N LEU A 89 -7.70 -4.08 7.43
CA LEU A 89 -8.67 -3.95 8.49
C LEU A 89 -9.35 -2.58 8.40
N ILE A 90 -10.66 -2.57 8.13
CA ILE A 90 -11.43 -1.35 7.92
C ILE A 90 -12.67 -1.35 8.81
N LYS A 91 -12.88 -0.24 9.49
CA LYS A 91 -14.11 0.01 10.26
C LYS A 91 -15.13 0.67 9.35
N THR A 92 -16.22 -0.03 9.05
CA THR A 92 -17.35 0.45 8.26
C THR A 92 -18.57 0.71 9.17
N GLU A 93 -19.66 1.22 8.62
CA GLU A 93 -20.91 1.39 9.36
C GLU A 93 -21.45 0.05 9.92
N SER A 94 -21.22 -1.06 9.20
CA SER A 94 -21.64 -2.41 9.62
C SER A 94 -20.66 -3.08 10.60
N GLY A 95 -19.56 -2.41 10.99
CA GLY A 95 -18.56 -2.89 11.93
C GLY A 95 -17.16 -3.08 11.33
N MET A 96 -16.33 -3.84 12.03
CA MET A 96 -14.98 -4.15 11.58
C MET A 96 -15.02 -5.21 10.49
N LYS A 97 -14.33 -4.95 9.37
CA LYS A 97 -14.20 -5.88 8.25
C LYS A 97 -12.75 -6.08 7.87
N SER A 98 -12.42 -7.29 7.48
CA SER A 98 -11.10 -7.67 6.94
C SER A 98 -11.25 -7.97 5.44
N PHE A 99 -10.36 -7.41 4.63
CA PHE A 99 -10.38 -7.55 3.17
C PHE A 99 -9.02 -7.96 2.64
N LYS A 100 -9.00 -8.98 1.79
CA LYS A 100 -7.79 -9.38 1.06
C LYS A 100 -7.51 -8.44 -0.11
N SER A 101 -6.25 -8.24 -0.44
CA SER A 101 -5.81 -7.32 -1.50
C SER A 101 -6.39 -7.63 -2.88
N SER A 102 -6.75 -8.90 -3.13
CA SER A 102 -7.39 -9.33 -4.38
C SER A 102 -8.90 -9.05 -4.46
N GLU A 103 -9.53 -8.68 -3.36
CA GLU A 103 -10.99 -8.53 -3.25
C GLU A 103 -11.45 -7.09 -3.46
N ILE A 104 -10.62 -6.13 -3.11
CA ILE A 104 -10.98 -4.71 -3.09
C ILE A 104 -9.84 -3.81 -3.60
N SER A 105 -10.24 -2.59 -4.01
CA SER A 105 -9.34 -1.44 -4.12
C SER A 105 -9.73 -0.39 -3.08
N ILE A 106 -8.74 0.28 -2.51
CA ILE A 106 -8.93 1.31 -1.48
C ILE A 106 -8.45 2.64 -2.01
N LYS A 107 -9.23 3.69 -1.84
CA LYS A 107 -8.87 5.06 -2.20
C LYS A 107 -9.09 5.98 -1.00
N GLY A 108 -8.08 6.79 -0.66
CA GLY A 108 -8.23 7.86 0.33
C GLY A 108 -9.18 8.95 -0.15
N VAL A 109 -9.93 9.53 0.77
CA VAL A 109 -10.88 10.64 0.51
C VAL A 109 -10.47 11.95 1.21
N TYR A 110 -9.20 12.09 1.51
CA TYR A 110 -8.57 13.23 2.19
C TYR A 110 -7.55 13.91 1.28
#